data_92fdce20eccd57b0bd006c830f4ebbdd
#
_entry.id   92fdce20eccd57b0bd006c830f4ebbdd
#
_cell.length_a   1.000
_cell.length_b   1.000
_cell.length_c   1.000
_cell.angle_alpha   90.00
_cell.angle_beta   90.00
_cell.angle_gamma   90.00
#
_symmetry.space_group_name_H-M   'P 1'
#
loop_
_entity.id
_entity.type
_entity.pdbx_description
1 polymer ?
#
loop_
_entity_poly.entity_id
_entity_poly.type
_entity_poly.pdbx_seq_one_letter_code
_entity_poly.pdbx_strand_id
1 'polypeptide(L)'
;MGVDNEYFHGGMEQPERERALSLFRNGSASVFISTDLASRGLDIPEVKNVIHYHLPINEEAFIHRNGRTARMNAEGNAFMILNEIETVPEYITREPDEFFLPEKAKKPLRSEWVTLTINRGKRDKLSKKDVVGFLFQKGGLDKDDLGVVEIKESCAYAAVKRDKKEGLLARIRDEKIKNMKAKFI
;
A
#
# COMPACT_ATOMS: atom_id res chain seq x y z
N MET A 1 15.38 10.19 -1.38
CA MET A 1 14.88 9.47 -2.57
C MET A 1 13.36 9.51 -2.53
N GLY A 2 12.68 9.88 -3.64
CA GLY A 2 11.21 10.08 -3.61
C GLY A 2 10.43 8.80 -3.94
N VAL A 3 10.60 7.74 -3.15
CA VAL A 3 9.81 6.51 -3.27
C VAL A 3 8.63 6.60 -2.33
N ASP A 4 7.41 6.45 -2.85
CA ASP A 4 6.21 6.37 -2.04
C ASP A 4 6.22 5.02 -1.29
N ASN A 5 6.38 5.07 0.03
CA ASN A 5 6.50 3.88 0.88
C ASN A 5 5.69 4.01 2.16
N GLU A 6 5.34 2.87 2.76
CA GLU A 6 4.70 2.75 4.08
C GLU A 6 5.42 1.70 4.91
N TYR A 7 5.33 1.83 6.24
CA TYR A 7 5.93 0.92 7.22
C TYR A 7 4.87 0.11 7.94
N PHE A 8 5.25 -1.10 8.37
CA PHE A 8 4.38 -1.94 9.17
C PHE A 8 5.19 -2.78 10.16
N HIS A 9 5.10 -2.48 11.44
CA HIS A 9 5.82 -3.20 12.49
C HIS A 9 5.06 -3.20 13.81
N GLY A 10 5.52 -4.03 14.77
CA GLY A 10 4.84 -4.23 16.04
C GLY A 10 4.78 -2.99 16.96
N GLY A 11 5.71 -2.05 16.81
CA GLY A 11 5.73 -0.81 17.57
C GLY A 11 4.72 0.26 17.11
N MET A 12 3.98 0.02 16.02
CA MET A 12 2.95 0.94 15.54
C MET A 12 1.63 0.71 16.28
N GLU A 13 0.87 1.78 16.47
CA GLU A 13 -0.51 1.71 16.93
C GLU A 13 -1.44 1.11 15.86
N GLN A 14 -2.54 0.49 16.29
CA GLN A 14 -3.47 -0.17 15.37
C GLN A 14 -4.01 0.75 14.25
N PRO A 15 -4.40 2.02 14.52
CA PRO A 15 -4.85 2.93 13.46
C PRO A 15 -3.77 3.24 12.42
N GLU A 16 -2.49 3.33 12.84
CA GLU A 16 -1.37 3.57 11.94
C GLU A 16 -1.13 2.37 11.02
N ARG A 17 -1.19 1.16 11.59
CA ARG A 17 -1.10 -0.10 10.81
C ARG A 17 -2.21 -0.21 9.77
N GLU A 18 -3.46 0.10 10.17
CA GLU A 18 -4.61 0.08 9.25
C GLU A 18 -4.46 1.11 8.13
N ARG A 19 -3.94 2.30 8.46
CA ARG A 19 -3.64 3.33 7.47
C ARG A 19 -2.59 2.86 6.48
N ALA A 20 -1.43 2.38 6.95
CA ALA A 20 -0.34 1.90 6.10
C ALA A 20 -0.81 0.80 5.12
N LEU A 21 -1.58 -0.17 5.62
CA LEU A 21 -2.19 -1.20 4.78
C LEU A 21 -3.14 -0.62 3.73
N SER A 22 -3.97 0.34 4.10
CA SER A 22 -4.92 0.96 3.17
C SER A 22 -4.21 1.74 2.07
N LEU A 23 -3.12 2.45 2.39
CA LEU A 23 -2.32 3.20 1.41
C LEU A 23 -1.58 2.25 0.45
N PHE A 24 -1.09 1.12 0.95
CA PHE A 24 -0.47 0.11 0.11
C PHE A 24 -1.49 -0.58 -0.80
N ARG A 25 -2.64 -1.02 -0.25
CA ARG A 25 -3.72 -1.68 -1.02
C ARG A 25 -4.29 -0.81 -2.14
N ASN A 26 -4.39 0.46 -1.92
CA ASN A 26 -4.95 1.39 -2.90
C ASN A 26 -3.91 1.94 -3.88
N GLY A 27 -2.67 1.44 -3.81
CA GLY A 27 -1.59 1.79 -4.72
C GLY A 27 -0.94 3.15 -4.47
N SER A 28 -1.26 3.86 -3.37
CA SER A 28 -0.62 5.13 -3.03
C SER A 28 0.82 4.97 -2.54
N ALA A 29 1.13 3.82 -1.96
CA ALA A 29 2.50 3.42 -1.64
C ALA A 29 2.92 2.27 -2.57
N SER A 30 4.08 2.40 -3.20
CA SER A 30 4.65 1.39 -4.10
C SER A 30 5.58 0.41 -3.39
N VAL A 31 6.06 0.77 -2.20
CA VAL A 31 6.92 -0.05 -1.35
C VAL A 31 6.31 -0.18 0.03
N PHE A 32 6.28 -1.42 0.54
CA PHE A 32 5.80 -1.75 1.87
C PHE A 32 6.94 -2.36 2.68
N ILE A 33 7.41 -1.65 3.67
CA ILE A 33 8.52 -2.06 4.53
C ILE A 33 7.95 -2.68 5.80
N SER A 34 8.26 -3.95 6.04
CA SER A 34 7.63 -4.67 7.13
C SER A 34 8.58 -5.63 7.83
N THR A 35 8.31 -5.87 9.10
CA THR A 35 8.83 -7.04 9.84
C THR A 35 7.99 -8.29 9.53
N ASP A 36 8.37 -9.44 10.05
CA ASP A 36 7.62 -10.70 9.90
C ASP A 36 6.17 -10.63 10.42
N LEU A 37 5.83 -9.60 11.16
CA LEU A 37 4.45 -9.36 11.58
C LEU A 37 3.48 -9.28 10.39
N ALA A 38 3.92 -8.77 9.24
CA ALA A 38 3.11 -8.69 8.03
C ALA A 38 3.05 -10.01 7.23
N SER A 39 3.89 -10.98 7.55
CA SER A 39 3.92 -12.25 6.83
C SER A 39 2.74 -13.16 7.19
N ARG A 40 2.13 -12.96 8.37
CA ARG A 40 1.05 -13.81 8.90
C ARG A 40 -0.24 -13.02 9.08
N GLY A 41 -1.34 -13.58 8.59
CA GLY A 41 -2.70 -13.11 8.90
C GLY A 41 -3.13 -11.75 8.34
N LEU A 42 -2.27 -11.04 7.62
CA LEU A 42 -2.65 -9.77 6.99
C LEU A 42 -3.17 -10.00 5.57
N ASP A 43 -4.25 -9.32 5.27
CA ASP A 43 -4.76 -9.20 3.92
C ASP A 43 -3.92 -8.18 3.14
N ILE A 44 -2.71 -8.58 2.75
CA ILE A 44 -1.83 -7.81 1.88
C ILE A 44 -2.14 -8.21 0.44
N PRO A 45 -2.32 -7.25 -0.48
CA PRO A 45 -2.50 -7.56 -1.88
C PRO A 45 -1.29 -8.33 -2.41
N GLU A 46 -1.50 -9.08 -3.46
CA GLU A 46 -0.42 -9.74 -4.16
C GLU A 46 0.62 -8.71 -4.64
N VAL A 47 1.88 -8.96 -4.31
CA VAL A 47 2.99 -8.09 -4.69
C VAL A 47 3.83 -8.75 -5.78
N LYS A 48 4.33 -7.96 -6.72
CA LYS A 48 5.18 -8.45 -7.79
C LYS A 48 6.55 -8.91 -7.29
N ASN A 49 7.09 -8.21 -6.30
CA ASN A 49 8.43 -8.46 -5.77
C ASN A 49 8.41 -8.52 -4.25
N VAL A 50 9.11 -9.50 -3.69
CA VAL A 50 9.45 -9.61 -2.26
C VAL A 50 10.96 -9.45 -2.14
N ILE A 51 11.43 -8.57 -1.24
CA ILE A 51 12.85 -8.35 -0.99
C ILE A 51 13.15 -8.73 0.45
N HIS A 52 13.97 -9.75 0.64
CA HIS A 52 14.53 -10.13 1.93
C HIS A 52 15.73 -9.25 2.23
N TYR A 53 15.49 -8.12 2.93
CA TYR A 53 16.57 -7.25 3.39
C TYR A 53 17.43 -7.90 4.49
N HIS A 54 16.77 -8.64 5.39
CA HIS A 54 17.40 -9.60 6.29
C HIS A 54 16.90 -10.99 5.93
N LEU A 55 17.80 -11.95 5.92
CA LEU A 55 17.45 -13.33 5.63
C LEU A 55 16.39 -13.86 6.61
N PRO A 56 15.42 -14.64 6.15
CA PRO A 56 14.49 -15.34 7.03
C PRO A 56 15.24 -16.30 7.95
N ILE A 57 14.80 -16.38 9.19
CA ILE A 57 15.43 -17.22 10.22
C ILE A 57 15.27 -18.74 9.98
N ASN A 58 14.26 -19.13 9.18
CA ASN A 58 13.96 -20.49 8.83
C ASN A 58 13.10 -20.57 7.56
N GLU A 59 12.90 -21.79 7.06
CA GLU A 59 12.11 -22.09 5.87
C GLU A 59 10.65 -21.61 5.99
N GLU A 60 10.02 -21.79 7.15
CA GLU A 60 8.64 -21.35 7.37
C GLU A 60 8.49 -19.84 7.17
N ALA A 61 9.41 -19.06 7.72
CA ALA A 61 9.42 -17.61 7.53
C ALA A 61 9.65 -17.23 6.06
N PHE A 62 10.54 -17.95 5.36
CA PHE A 62 10.79 -17.76 3.93
C PHE A 62 9.53 -18.02 3.10
N ILE A 63 8.85 -19.14 3.33
CA ILE A 63 7.61 -19.50 2.63
C ILE A 63 6.51 -18.46 2.91
N HIS A 64 6.33 -18.03 4.15
CA HIS A 64 5.31 -17.03 4.52
C HIS A 64 5.57 -15.66 3.90
N ARG A 65 6.82 -15.21 3.83
CA ARG A 65 7.17 -13.95 3.15
C ARG A 65 6.91 -14.06 1.66
N ASN A 66 7.39 -15.14 1.02
CA ASN A 66 7.19 -15.35 -0.42
C ASN A 66 5.72 -15.63 -0.79
N GLY A 67 4.93 -16.16 0.13
CA GLY A 67 3.49 -16.31 -0.06
C GLY A 67 2.71 -14.99 -0.25
N ARG A 68 3.39 -13.85 -0.34
CA ARG A 68 2.81 -12.56 -0.75
C ARG A 68 2.95 -12.29 -2.25
N THR A 69 3.74 -13.09 -2.96
CA THR A 69 3.93 -13.00 -4.41
C THR A 69 3.58 -14.33 -5.08
N ALA A 70 3.43 -14.32 -6.39
CA ALA A 70 3.17 -15.51 -7.22
C ALA A 70 1.95 -16.36 -6.79
N ARG A 71 0.84 -15.73 -6.39
CA ARG A 71 -0.41 -16.43 -6.08
C ARG A 71 -1.19 -16.78 -7.35
N MET A 72 -1.81 -17.97 -7.37
CA MET A 72 -2.84 -18.37 -8.34
C MET A 72 -2.54 -18.11 -9.82
N ASN A 73 -1.35 -18.39 -10.35
CA ASN A 73 -0.90 -18.19 -11.74
C ASN A 73 -0.24 -16.84 -12.05
N ALA A 74 0.05 -15.99 -11.09
CA ALA A 74 0.85 -14.80 -11.31
C ALA A 74 2.34 -15.12 -11.15
N GLU A 75 3.18 -14.52 -11.98
CA GLU A 75 4.63 -14.56 -11.83
C GLU A 75 5.07 -13.53 -10.78
N GLY A 76 5.97 -13.92 -9.89
CA GLY A 76 6.53 -13.05 -8.88
C GLY A 76 8.00 -13.33 -8.62
N ASN A 77 8.72 -12.32 -8.15
CA ASN A 77 10.14 -12.45 -7.86
C ASN A 77 10.40 -12.32 -6.36
N ALA A 78 11.31 -13.14 -5.87
CA ALA A 78 11.87 -13.00 -4.53
C ALA A 78 13.36 -12.70 -4.65
N PHE A 79 13.80 -11.62 -4.02
CA PHE A 79 15.19 -11.19 -3.99
C PHE A 79 15.73 -11.33 -2.58
N MET A 80 16.98 -11.71 -2.45
CA MET A 80 17.72 -11.71 -1.19
C MET A 80 18.90 -10.75 -1.30
N ILE A 81 19.12 -9.97 -0.26
CA ILE A 81 20.32 -9.15 -0.13
C ILE A 81 21.24 -9.89 0.81
N LEU A 82 22.39 -10.31 0.30
CA LEU A 82 23.45 -10.96 1.07
C LEU A 82 24.61 -9.98 1.24
N ASN A 83 25.15 -9.91 2.43
CA ASN A 83 26.42 -9.23 2.66
C ASN A 83 27.60 -10.23 2.44
N GLU A 84 28.84 -9.75 2.55
CA GLU A 84 30.05 -10.53 2.24
C GLU A 84 30.24 -11.80 3.09
N ILE A 85 29.59 -11.87 4.26
CA ILE A 85 29.71 -13.00 5.19
C ILE A 85 28.48 -13.90 5.22
N GLU A 86 27.39 -13.48 4.58
CA GLU A 86 26.14 -14.25 4.49
C GLU A 86 26.16 -15.19 3.30
N THR A 87 25.64 -16.38 3.50
CA THR A 87 25.47 -17.40 2.46
C THR A 87 23.99 -17.67 2.23
N VAL A 88 23.66 -18.21 1.06
CA VAL A 88 22.30 -18.68 0.78
C VAL A 88 21.94 -19.76 1.82
N PRO A 89 20.81 -19.61 2.53
CA PRO A 89 20.39 -20.58 3.54
C PRO A 89 20.16 -21.98 2.95
N GLU A 90 20.51 -23.03 3.68
CA GLU A 90 20.39 -24.44 3.26
C GLU A 90 18.96 -24.86 2.92
N TYR A 91 17.94 -24.21 3.50
CA TYR A 91 16.53 -24.50 3.20
C TYR A 91 16.12 -23.97 1.80
N ILE A 92 16.95 -23.21 1.12
CA ILE A 92 16.73 -22.78 -0.25
C ILE A 92 17.38 -23.80 -1.17
N THR A 93 16.59 -24.73 -1.66
CA THR A 93 17.07 -25.87 -2.47
C THR A 93 17.41 -25.53 -3.91
N ARG A 94 16.82 -24.43 -4.43
CA ARG A 94 17.13 -23.94 -5.77
C ARG A 94 18.20 -22.86 -5.66
N GLU A 95 19.29 -23.02 -6.37
CA GLU A 95 20.33 -21.99 -6.45
C GLU A 95 19.74 -20.72 -7.08
N PRO A 96 19.81 -19.57 -6.38
CA PRO A 96 19.29 -18.32 -6.90
C PRO A 96 20.21 -17.75 -7.98
N ASP A 97 19.62 -17.13 -8.97
CA ASP A 97 20.36 -16.36 -9.97
C ASP A 97 20.91 -15.08 -9.36
N GLU A 98 22.14 -14.72 -9.69
CA GLU A 98 22.72 -13.45 -9.26
C GLU A 98 22.08 -12.28 -10.01
N PHE A 99 21.62 -11.27 -9.27
CA PHE A 99 20.97 -10.08 -9.83
C PHE A 99 21.89 -8.87 -9.73
N PHE A 100 22.38 -8.41 -10.86
CA PHE A 100 23.23 -7.22 -10.94
C PHE A 100 22.39 -5.95 -11.01
N LEU A 101 22.64 -5.06 -10.05
CA LEU A 101 22.03 -3.74 -10.07
C LEU A 101 22.63 -2.90 -11.22
N PRO A 102 21.80 -2.13 -11.95
CA PRO A 102 22.32 -1.24 -12.96
C PRO A 102 23.19 -0.14 -12.33
N GLU A 103 24.29 0.24 -12.97
CA GLU A 103 25.22 1.29 -12.49
C GLU A 103 24.50 2.62 -12.18
N LYS A 104 23.47 2.95 -12.96
CA LYS A 104 22.64 4.13 -12.75
C LYS A 104 21.22 3.71 -12.42
N ALA A 105 20.83 3.94 -11.17
CA ALA A 105 19.44 3.75 -10.78
C ALA A 105 18.53 4.70 -11.56
N LYS A 106 17.50 4.15 -12.19
CA LYS A 106 16.41 4.96 -12.75
C LYS A 106 15.70 5.67 -11.60
N LYS A 107 15.26 6.92 -11.83
CA LYS A 107 14.40 7.60 -10.85
C LYS A 107 13.19 6.71 -10.57
N PRO A 108 12.82 6.48 -9.30
CA PRO A 108 11.63 5.72 -8.97
C PRO A 108 10.41 6.41 -9.57
N LEU A 109 9.56 5.64 -10.21
CA LEU A 109 8.26 6.11 -10.66
C LEU A 109 7.41 6.38 -9.42
N ARG A 110 6.89 7.59 -9.30
CA ARG A 110 5.88 7.89 -8.29
C ARG A 110 4.59 7.16 -8.63
N SER A 111 3.87 6.71 -7.63
CA SER A 111 2.55 6.16 -7.86
C SER A 111 1.65 7.18 -8.57
N GLU A 112 0.86 6.73 -9.53
CA GLU A 112 -0.20 7.53 -10.14
C GLU A 112 -1.33 7.84 -9.16
N TRP A 113 -1.44 7.06 -8.09
CA TRP A 113 -2.44 7.19 -7.06
C TRP A 113 -1.92 7.88 -5.82
N VAL A 114 -2.80 8.63 -5.18
CA VAL A 114 -2.59 9.18 -3.84
C VAL A 114 -3.84 8.98 -3.01
N THR A 115 -3.68 8.82 -1.71
CA THR A 115 -4.82 8.65 -0.82
C THR A 115 -5.40 10.00 -0.42
N LEU A 116 -6.70 10.15 -0.61
CA LEU A 116 -7.53 11.13 0.06
C LEU A 116 -8.06 10.49 1.36
N THR A 117 -7.74 11.11 2.50
CA THR A 117 -8.26 10.71 3.80
C THR A 117 -9.44 11.59 4.18
N ILE A 118 -10.55 10.97 4.58
CA ILE A 118 -11.76 11.63 5.06
C ILE A 118 -11.94 11.27 6.52
N ASN A 119 -12.01 12.24 7.44
CA ASN A 119 -12.15 12.00 8.87
C ASN A 119 -13.60 11.65 9.29
N ARG A 120 -14.29 10.86 8.49
CA ARG A 120 -15.61 10.29 8.73
C ARG A 120 -15.61 8.85 8.28
N GLY A 121 -16.31 8.00 9.02
CA GLY A 121 -16.31 6.57 8.79
C GLY A 121 -17.67 5.90 9.07
N LYS A 122 -17.63 4.61 9.36
CA LYS A 122 -18.82 3.81 9.67
C LYS A 122 -19.59 4.37 10.89
N ARG A 123 -18.90 4.88 11.91
CA ARG A 123 -19.52 5.52 13.08
C ARG A 123 -20.39 6.71 12.70
N ASP A 124 -20.03 7.42 11.64
CA ASP A 124 -20.79 8.53 11.07
C ASP A 124 -21.84 8.04 10.04
N LYS A 125 -22.07 6.73 9.95
CA LYS A 125 -22.92 6.08 8.95
C LYS A 125 -22.52 6.39 7.50
N LEU A 126 -21.23 6.64 7.28
CA LEU A 126 -20.67 6.87 5.95
C LEU A 126 -20.52 5.53 5.23
N SER A 127 -21.01 5.46 4.00
CA SER A 127 -20.87 4.29 3.13
C SER A 127 -19.95 4.57 1.95
N LYS A 128 -19.50 3.50 1.28
CA LYS A 128 -18.70 3.62 0.05
C LYS A 128 -19.46 4.39 -1.04
N LYS A 129 -20.77 4.19 -1.14
CA LYS A 129 -21.62 4.91 -2.11
C LYS A 129 -21.66 6.40 -1.83
N ASP A 130 -21.73 6.81 -0.56
CA ASP A 130 -21.73 8.21 -0.16
C ASP A 130 -20.41 8.90 -0.58
N VAL A 131 -19.26 8.22 -0.34
CA VAL A 131 -17.93 8.75 -0.71
C VAL A 131 -17.80 8.86 -2.23
N VAL A 132 -18.13 7.81 -2.96
CA VAL A 132 -18.03 7.78 -4.42
C VAL A 132 -18.92 8.86 -5.05
N GLY A 133 -20.19 8.92 -4.62
CA GLY A 133 -21.14 9.94 -5.10
C GLY A 133 -20.66 11.37 -4.82
N PHE A 134 -20.14 11.61 -3.61
CA PHE A 134 -19.60 12.91 -3.23
C PHE A 134 -18.39 13.31 -4.10
N LEU A 135 -17.45 12.40 -4.31
CA LEU A 135 -16.23 12.69 -5.09
C LEU A 135 -16.56 12.94 -6.57
N PHE A 136 -17.56 12.28 -7.12
CA PHE A 136 -18.02 12.54 -8.49
C PHE A 136 -18.79 13.86 -8.59
N GLN A 137 -19.80 14.06 -7.75
CA GLN A 137 -20.71 15.19 -7.86
C GLN A 137 -20.11 16.52 -7.39
N LYS A 138 -19.38 16.50 -6.27
CA LYS A 138 -18.78 17.69 -5.66
C LYS A 138 -17.30 17.83 -6.01
N GLY A 139 -16.59 16.69 -6.06
CA GLY A 139 -15.17 16.64 -6.39
C GLY A 139 -14.89 16.80 -7.87
N GLY A 140 -15.86 16.51 -8.74
CA GLY A 140 -15.70 16.56 -10.20
C GLY A 140 -14.69 15.55 -10.73
N LEU A 141 -14.60 14.38 -10.08
CA LEU A 141 -13.82 13.26 -10.56
C LEU A 141 -14.62 12.43 -11.55
N ASP A 142 -13.93 11.86 -12.53
CA ASP A 142 -14.44 10.83 -13.41
C ASP A 142 -14.18 9.44 -12.83
N LYS A 143 -14.78 8.41 -13.45
CA LYS A 143 -14.64 7.02 -12.99
C LYS A 143 -13.17 6.57 -12.95
N ASP A 144 -12.38 6.99 -13.92
CA ASP A 144 -10.98 6.60 -14.05
C ASP A 144 -10.04 7.39 -13.12
N ASP A 145 -10.55 8.46 -12.48
CA ASP A 145 -9.82 9.27 -11.50
C ASP A 145 -9.92 8.71 -10.08
N LEU A 146 -10.84 7.74 -9.83
CA LEU A 146 -11.13 7.16 -8.52
C LEU A 146 -10.83 5.67 -8.51
N GLY A 147 -9.92 5.26 -7.66
CA GLY A 147 -9.56 3.86 -7.42
C GLY A 147 -10.27 3.24 -6.24
N VAL A 148 -9.52 2.50 -5.43
CA VAL A 148 -10.07 1.78 -4.26
C VAL A 148 -10.57 2.76 -3.20
N VAL A 149 -11.78 2.52 -2.70
CA VAL A 149 -12.39 3.25 -1.58
C VAL A 149 -12.62 2.28 -0.43
N GLU A 150 -12.05 2.57 0.74
CA GLU A 150 -12.22 1.82 1.99
C GLU A 150 -12.86 2.70 3.06
N ILE A 151 -13.86 2.15 3.76
CA ILE A 151 -14.50 2.81 4.90
C ILE A 151 -14.09 2.09 6.18
N LYS A 152 -13.40 2.81 7.06
CA LYS A 152 -13.01 2.35 8.41
C LYS A 152 -14.01 2.87 9.45
N GLU A 153 -13.78 2.54 10.72
CA GLU A 153 -14.69 2.94 11.80
C GLU A 153 -14.80 4.46 11.94
N SER A 154 -13.66 5.17 11.91
CA SER A 154 -13.59 6.62 12.16
C SER A 154 -13.16 7.47 10.95
N CYS A 155 -12.76 6.84 9.86
CA CYS A 155 -12.28 7.52 8.66
C CYS A 155 -12.60 6.73 7.39
N ALA A 156 -12.40 7.36 6.23
CA ALA A 156 -12.42 6.70 4.95
C ALA A 156 -11.17 7.07 4.15
N TYR A 157 -10.72 6.14 3.31
CA TYR A 157 -9.62 6.31 2.39
C TYR A 157 -10.13 6.12 0.96
N ALA A 158 -9.74 7.01 0.07
CA ALA A 158 -10.02 6.91 -1.35
C ALA A 158 -8.75 7.13 -2.16
N ALA A 159 -8.41 6.19 -3.03
CA ALA A 159 -7.36 6.39 -4.02
C ALA A 159 -7.86 7.36 -5.09
N VAL A 160 -7.14 8.44 -5.31
CA VAL A 160 -7.43 9.40 -6.37
C VAL A 160 -6.20 9.57 -7.25
N LYS A 161 -6.39 9.89 -8.53
CA LYS A 161 -5.27 10.21 -9.42
C LYS A 161 -4.47 11.38 -8.85
N ARG A 162 -3.13 11.25 -8.85
CA ARG A 162 -2.21 12.22 -8.23
C ARG A 162 -2.38 13.63 -8.80
N ASP A 163 -2.54 13.74 -10.11
CA ASP A 163 -2.73 14.99 -10.83
C ASP A 163 -4.09 15.67 -10.53
N LYS A 164 -5.06 14.93 -10.04
CA LYS A 164 -6.39 15.43 -9.68
C LYS A 164 -6.50 15.92 -8.24
N LYS A 165 -5.59 15.46 -7.34
CA LYS A 165 -5.72 15.68 -5.89
C LYS A 165 -5.86 17.15 -5.51
N GLU A 166 -5.01 18.05 -6.04
CA GLU A 166 -5.04 19.46 -5.67
C GLU A 166 -6.33 20.14 -6.10
N GLY A 167 -6.78 19.91 -7.34
CA GLY A 167 -8.05 20.43 -7.85
C GLY A 167 -9.26 19.86 -7.10
N LEU A 168 -9.23 18.59 -6.75
CA LEU A 168 -10.22 17.94 -5.92
C LEU A 168 -10.33 18.61 -4.54
N LEU A 169 -9.22 18.74 -3.82
CA LEU A 169 -9.18 19.36 -2.49
C LEU A 169 -9.70 20.79 -2.50
N ALA A 170 -9.35 21.57 -3.54
CA ALA A 170 -9.86 22.92 -3.69
C ALA A 170 -11.41 22.97 -3.83
N ARG A 171 -12.00 22.01 -4.54
CA ARG A 171 -13.46 21.95 -4.75
C ARG A 171 -14.22 21.49 -3.51
N ILE A 172 -13.69 20.48 -2.77
CA ILE A 172 -14.43 19.86 -1.67
C ILE A 172 -14.14 20.46 -0.30
N ARG A 173 -13.20 21.41 -0.21
CA ARG A 173 -12.71 21.99 1.05
C ARG A 173 -13.81 22.40 2.02
N ASP A 174 -14.82 23.08 1.52
CA ASP A 174 -15.93 23.63 2.31
C ASP A 174 -17.25 22.84 2.14
N GLU A 175 -17.19 21.74 1.37
CA GLU A 175 -18.34 20.93 1.09
C GLU A 175 -18.66 19.96 2.23
N LYS A 176 -19.93 19.59 2.32
CA LYS A 176 -20.43 18.60 3.29
C LYS A 176 -20.65 17.26 2.61
N ILE A 177 -20.08 16.20 3.20
CA ILE A 177 -20.42 14.85 2.79
C ILE A 177 -21.58 14.34 3.66
N LYS A 178 -22.67 13.93 3.03
CA LYS A 178 -23.89 13.46 3.73
C LYS A 178 -24.36 14.44 4.81
N ASN A 179 -24.39 15.74 4.49
CA ASN A 179 -24.71 16.86 5.39
C ASN A 179 -23.75 17.04 6.59
N MET A 180 -22.63 16.33 6.65
CA MET A 180 -21.63 16.44 7.70
C MET A 180 -20.40 17.22 7.22
N LYS A 181 -19.88 18.10 8.08
CA LYS A 181 -18.56 18.67 7.87
C LYS A 181 -17.50 17.58 8.02
N ALA A 182 -16.58 17.47 7.08
CA ALA A 182 -15.45 16.56 7.13
C ALA A 182 -14.15 17.30 6.83
N LYS A 183 -13.01 16.73 7.33
CA LYS A 183 -11.69 17.15 6.88
C LYS A 183 -11.25 16.20 5.78
N PHE A 184 -10.71 16.77 4.72
CA PHE A 184 -10.14 16.08 3.58
C PHE A 184 -8.63 16.35 3.55
N ILE A 185 -7.79 15.30 3.52
CA ILE A 185 -6.32 15.37 3.62
C ILE A 185 -5.69 14.56 2.50
#